data_742609cf422543316ec7eaf9dcbe0069
#
_entry.id   742609cf422543316ec7eaf9dcbe0069
#
_cell.length_a   1.000
_cell.length_b   1.000
_cell.length_c   1.000
_cell.angle_alpha   90.00
_cell.angle_beta   90.00
_cell.angle_gamma   90.00
#
_symmetry.space_group_name_H-M   'P 1'
#
loop_
_entity.id
_entity.type
_entity.pdbx_description
1 polymer ?
#
loop_
_entity_poly.entity_id
_entity_poly.type
_entity_poly.pdbx_seq_one_letter_code
_entity_poly.pdbx_strand_id
1 'polypeptide(L)'
;MTFGPRVHKSPFFDSTRRYGAKAFTVYNHVYMPTCYSSPLDEYWSLVNDVTLWDVTCERQIEITGPDAFRFIQMLTPRDMSKCQVGQCQYMVLTNQDGGIVNDAVLLRVGEDQYWLSPGDGDVLMWASGVAVNSGMDVEVFEPDVSPLQLQGPKAPYVARDLFGDWAVEMKYYWLKETTLDGIPLVVSRTGWSGELGYEIYLRDHRFGDQLWERVMQAGKPYNIAPAAPNTIRSIEGGMLSYVSDITLQD
;
A
#
# COMPACT_ATOMS: atom_id res chain seq x y z
N MET A 1 18.47 -3.34 19.08
CA MET A 1 17.08 -3.78 18.81
C MET A 1 17.15 -5.24 18.36
N THR A 2 16.36 -6.14 18.93
CA THR A 2 16.34 -7.57 18.57
C THR A 2 15.10 -7.83 17.73
N PHE A 3 15.28 -8.41 16.54
CA PHE A 3 14.20 -8.77 15.63
C PHE A 3 13.88 -10.26 15.74
N GLY A 4 12.62 -10.61 15.96
CA GLY A 4 12.18 -11.99 16.08
C GLY A 4 12.06 -12.70 14.72
N PRO A 5 12.27 -14.03 14.67
CA PRO A 5 12.21 -14.76 13.42
C PRO A 5 10.78 -15.02 12.88
N ARG A 6 9.75 -14.68 13.66
CA ARG A 6 8.33 -14.88 13.29
C ARG A 6 7.70 -13.68 12.63
N VAL A 7 8.44 -12.58 12.49
CA VAL A 7 7.97 -11.33 11.86
C VAL A 7 8.79 -11.12 10.60
N HIS A 8 8.11 -10.82 9.51
CA HIS A 8 8.75 -10.64 8.22
C HIS A 8 9.47 -9.29 8.14
N LYS A 9 10.57 -9.27 7.41
CA LYS A 9 11.24 -8.05 7.00
C LYS A 9 10.78 -7.70 5.60
N SER A 10 10.49 -6.42 5.37
CA SER A 10 10.25 -5.92 4.02
C SER A 10 11.51 -6.02 3.15
N PRO A 11 11.40 -5.98 1.81
CA PRO A 11 12.56 -5.85 0.94
C PRO A 11 13.32 -4.53 1.13
N PHE A 12 12.69 -3.55 1.79
CA PHE A 12 13.26 -2.24 2.11
C PHE A 12 13.84 -2.14 3.52
N PHE A 13 13.70 -3.18 4.35
CA PHE A 13 14.03 -3.15 5.77
C PHE A 13 15.47 -2.67 6.05
N ASP A 14 16.45 -3.16 5.30
CA ASP A 14 17.84 -2.74 5.50
C ASP A 14 18.09 -1.31 5.02
N SER A 15 17.40 -0.87 3.96
CA SER A 15 17.38 0.54 3.53
C SER A 15 16.79 1.45 4.61
N THR A 16 15.64 1.11 5.18
CA THR A 16 15.02 1.92 6.24
C THR A 16 15.96 2.11 7.42
N ARG A 17 16.70 1.06 7.80
CA ARG A 17 17.71 1.14 8.88
C ARG A 17 18.90 2.02 8.50
N ARG A 18 19.42 1.91 7.28
CA ARG A 18 20.52 2.76 6.78
C ARG A 18 20.11 4.23 6.76
N TYR A 19 18.86 4.51 6.45
CA TYR A 19 18.31 5.87 6.45
C TYR A 19 17.83 6.36 7.82
N GLY A 20 18.09 5.59 8.87
CA GLY A 20 17.97 6.07 10.24
C GLY A 20 16.67 5.73 10.95
N ALA A 21 15.92 4.70 10.52
CA ALA A 21 14.75 4.22 11.26
C ALA A 21 15.13 3.88 12.72
N LYS A 22 14.51 4.60 13.65
CA LYS A 22 14.80 4.51 15.10
C LYS A 22 13.94 3.48 15.82
N ALA A 23 12.72 3.29 15.33
CA ALA A 23 11.74 2.40 15.93
C ALA A 23 10.94 1.66 14.87
N PHE A 24 10.45 0.49 15.26
CA PHE A 24 9.61 -0.37 14.44
C PHE A 24 8.45 -0.89 15.29
N THR A 25 7.29 -1.04 14.67
CA THR A 25 6.18 -1.83 15.17
C THR A 25 5.99 -3.08 14.31
N VAL A 26 5.07 -3.94 14.72
CA VAL A 26 4.59 -5.06 13.91
C VAL A 26 3.19 -4.72 13.44
N TYR A 27 3.00 -4.79 12.13
CA TYR A 27 1.74 -4.55 11.46
C TYR A 27 1.60 -5.62 10.38
N ASN A 28 0.50 -6.35 10.33
CA ASN A 28 0.31 -7.49 9.42
C ASN A 28 1.50 -8.47 9.39
N HIS A 29 2.09 -8.79 10.56
CA HIS A 29 3.25 -9.69 10.69
C HIS A 29 4.53 -9.18 10.01
N VAL A 30 4.62 -7.89 9.66
CA VAL A 30 5.79 -7.25 9.05
C VAL A 30 6.34 -6.16 9.97
N TYR A 31 7.66 -6.00 10.02
CA TYR A 31 8.29 -4.86 10.70
C TYR A 31 8.05 -3.59 9.90
N MET A 32 7.26 -2.68 10.44
CA MET A 32 6.98 -1.35 9.88
C MET A 32 7.77 -0.28 10.65
N PRO A 33 8.55 0.58 9.97
CA PRO A 33 9.16 1.74 10.62
C PRO A 33 8.09 2.65 11.22
N THR A 34 8.35 3.19 12.43
CA THR A 34 7.42 4.12 13.09
C THR A 34 8.03 5.49 13.36
N CYS A 35 9.34 5.64 13.19
CA CYS A 35 10.01 6.91 13.42
C CYS A 35 11.42 6.92 12.82
N TYR A 36 11.77 8.00 12.15
CA TYR A 36 13.13 8.31 11.68
C TYR A 36 13.69 9.55 12.40
N SER A 37 12.93 10.60 12.52
CA SER A 37 13.33 11.85 13.21
C SER A 37 12.49 12.11 14.45
N SER A 38 11.40 12.81 14.30
CA SER A 38 10.31 12.95 15.25
C SER A 38 8.98 12.99 14.52
N PRO A 39 7.85 12.63 15.15
CA PRO A 39 6.53 12.70 14.51
C PRO A 39 6.22 14.09 13.92
N LEU A 40 6.69 15.15 14.58
CA LEU A 40 6.46 16.53 14.14
C LEU A 40 7.35 16.91 12.96
N ASP A 41 8.63 16.53 12.98
CA ASP A 41 9.53 16.81 11.84
C ASP A 41 9.09 16.04 10.58
N GLU A 42 8.69 14.78 10.76
CA GLU A 42 8.16 13.95 9.66
C GLU A 42 6.82 14.50 9.13
N TYR A 43 5.97 15.02 10.00
CA TYR A 43 4.75 15.74 9.61
C TYR A 43 5.08 16.95 8.73
N TRP A 44 6.02 17.81 9.15
CA TRP A 44 6.40 18.99 8.38
C TRP A 44 7.08 18.63 7.04
N SER A 45 7.85 17.56 7.00
CA SER A 45 8.41 17.03 5.74
C SER A 45 7.31 16.55 4.80
N LEU A 46 6.28 15.88 5.33
CA LEU A 46 5.14 15.40 4.56
C LEU A 46 4.33 16.54 3.95
N VAL A 47 3.98 17.56 4.74
CA VAL A 47 3.07 18.63 4.29
C VAL A 47 3.76 19.72 3.45
N ASN A 48 5.07 19.86 3.55
CA ASN A 48 5.82 20.90 2.83
C ASN A 48 6.67 20.38 1.66
N ASP A 49 7.10 19.12 1.72
CA ASP A 49 8.06 18.55 0.80
C ASP A 49 7.57 17.21 0.21
N VAL A 50 8.30 16.15 0.42
CA VAL A 50 7.95 14.80 0.00
C VAL A 50 8.59 13.79 0.94
N THR A 51 7.85 12.72 1.24
CA THR A 51 8.32 11.62 2.09
C THR A 51 8.22 10.28 1.39
N LEU A 52 9.09 9.35 1.78
CA LEU A 52 9.07 7.95 1.34
C LEU A 52 8.82 7.05 2.54
N TRP A 53 7.80 6.19 2.44
CA TRP A 53 7.37 5.27 3.49
C TRP A 53 7.50 3.83 3.03
N ASP A 54 8.07 2.96 3.85
CA ASP A 54 7.95 1.51 3.68
C ASP A 54 6.63 1.06 4.29
N VAL A 55 5.69 0.74 3.44
CA VAL A 55 4.36 0.26 3.80
C VAL A 55 4.12 -1.19 3.33
N THR A 56 5.17 -1.98 3.21
CA THR A 56 5.08 -3.42 2.89
C THR A 56 4.17 -4.18 3.85
N CYS A 57 3.95 -3.64 5.03
CA CYS A 57 2.98 -4.15 5.99
C CYS A 57 1.54 -4.18 5.45
N GLU A 58 1.20 -3.41 4.44
CA GLU A 58 -0.03 -3.56 3.66
C GLU A 58 0.14 -4.77 2.70
N ARG A 59 0.28 -5.96 3.27
CA ARG A 59 0.53 -7.20 2.53
C ARG A 59 -0.54 -7.39 1.47
N GLN A 60 -0.10 -7.36 0.21
CA GLN A 60 -1.03 -7.48 -0.91
C GLN A 60 -1.64 -8.87 -0.95
N ILE A 61 -2.92 -8.95 -1.28
CA ILE A 61 -3.64 -10.20 -1.48
C ILE A 61 -4.08 -10.23 -2.93
N GLU A 62 -3.57 -11.19 -3.70
CA GLU A 62 -3.99 -11.38 -5.08
C GLU A 62 -5.19 -12.32 -5.13
N ILE A 63 -6.20 -11.89 -5.89
CA ILE A 63 -7.41 -12.66 -6.21
C ILE A 63 -7.45 -12.75 -7.73
N THR A 64 -7.38 -13.97 -8.26
CA THR A 64 -7.36 -14.22 -9.69
C THR A 64 -8.26 -15.41 -10.05
N GLY A 65 -8.67 -15.48 -11.32
CA GLY A 65 -9.50 -16.56 -11.85
C GLY A 65 -10.80 -16.07 -12.48
N PRO A 66 -11.50 -16.95 -13.21
CA PRO A 66 -12.73 -16.61 -13.94
C PRO A 66 -13.84 -15.99 -13.10
N ASP A 67 -13.91 -16.37 -11.82
CA ASP A 67 -14.91 -15.85 -10.87
C ASP A 67 -14.36 -14.75 -9.94
N ALA A 68 -13.15 -14.23 -10.19
CA ALA A 68 -12.50 -13.27 -9.28
C ALA A 68 -13.37 -12.03 -9.00
N PHE A 69 -14.01 -11.45 -10.01
CA PHE A 69 -14.91 -10.31 -9.80
C PHE A 69 -16.12 -10.67 -8.92
N ARG A 70 -16.76 -11.82 -9.16
CA ARG A 70 -17.90 -12.27 -8.34
C ARG A 70 -17.48 -12.50 -6.89
N PHE A 71 -16.31 -13.07 -6.71
CA PHE A 71 -15.76 -13.30 -5.38
C PHE A 71 -15.47 -11.99 -4.64
N ILE A 72 -14.83 -11.01 -5.28
CA ILE A 72 -14.62 -9.69 -4.70
C ILE A 72 -15.94 -9.03 -4.32
N GLN A 73 -16.96 -9.09 -5.20
CA GLN A 73 -18.26 -8.52 -4.92
C GLN A 73 -18.96 -9.19 -3.71
N MET A 74 -18.62 -10.45 -3.41
CA MET A 74 -19.13 -11.14 -2.23
C MET A 74 -18.47 -10.68 -0.93
N LEU A 75 -17.24 -10.16 -0.99
CA LEU A 75 -16.49 -9.71 0.19
C LEU A 75 -16.90 -8.30 0.65
N THR A 76 -17.64 -7.53 -0.17
CA THR A 76 -17.93 -6.12 0.10
C THR A 76 -19.37 -5.75 -0.24
N PRO A 77 -20.03 -4.89 0.56
CA PRO A 77 -21.34 -4.34 0.21
C PRO A 77 -21.26 -3.26 -0.89
N ARG A 78 -20.04 -2.78 -1.22
CA ARG A 78 -19.86 -1.76 -2.24
C ARG A 78 -19.95 -2.35 -3.64
N ASP A 79 -20.66 -1.67 -4.54
CA ASP A 79 -20.69 -2.04 -5.97
C ASP A 79 -19.34 -1.76 -6.62
N MET A 80 -18.65 -2.82 -7.01
CA MET A 80 -17.34 -2.78 -7.69
C MET A 80 -17.46 -2.89 -9.22
N SER A 81 -18.67 -3.01 -9.77
CA SER A 81 -18.89 -3.25 -11.21
C SER A 81 -18.34 -2.15 -12.12
N LYS A 82 -18.18 -0.94 -11.58
CA LYS A 82 -17.66 0.21 -12.34
C LYS A 82 -16.12 0.34 -12.27
N CYS A 83 -15.45 -0.49 -11.48
CA CYS A 83 -13.99 -0.49 -11.40
C CYS A 83 -13.40 -1.06 -12.71
N GLN A 84 -12.69 -0.24 -13.47
CA GLN A 84 -12.08 -0.64 -14.74
C GLN A 84 -10.69 -1.25 -14.51
N VAL A 85 -10.16 -2.01 -15.46
CA VAL A 85 -8.74 -2.39 -15.46
C VAL A 85 -7.88 -1.13 -15.43
N GLY A 86 -6.89 -1.09 -14.57
CA GLY A 86 -6.07 0.09 -14.32
C GLY A 86 -6.68 1.08 -13.33
N GLN A 87 -7.77 0.73 -12.65
CA GLN A 87 -8.34 1.53 -11.56
C GLN A 87 -8.14 0.90 -10.19
N CYS A 88 -8.10 1.77 -9.18
CA CYS A 88 -8.20 1.42 -7.78
C CYS A 88 -9.58 1.83 -7.23
N GLN A 89 -10.03 1.19 -6.16
CA GLN A 89 -11.26 1.54 -5.49
C GLN A 89 -11.17 1.18 -4.00
N TYR A 90 -11.47 2.13 -3.11
CA TYR A 90 -11.59 1.83 -1.69
C TYR A 90 -12.79 0.92 -1.44
N MET A 91 -12.63 -0.07 -0.60
CA MET A 91 -13.71 -0.98 -0.20
C MET A 91 -13.59 -1.36 1.28
N VAL A 92 -14.73 -1.65 1.87
CA VAL A 92 -14.84 -2.26 3.19
C VAL A 92 -15.15 -3.74 2.99
N LEU A 93 -14.41 -4.61 3.67
CA LEU A 93 -14.72 -6.04 3.73
C LEU A 93 -15.62 -6.31 4.93
N THR A 94 -16.68 -7.06 4.72
CA THR A 94 -17.64 -7.36 5.77
C THR A 94 -17.85 -8.86 5.96
N ASN A 95 -18.22 -9.24 7.19
CA ASN A 95 -18.71 -10.59 7.49
C ASN A 95 -20.20 -10.74 7.12
N GLN A 96 -20.77 -11.90 7.40
CA GLN A 96 -22.17 -12.22 7.13
C GLN A 96 -23.19 -11.38 7.91
N ASP A 97 -22.78 -10.76 9.00
CA ASP A 97 -23.60 -9.91 9.86
C ASP A 97 -23.49 -8.43 9.53
N GLY A 98 -22.61 -8.08 8.56
CA GLY A 98 -22.32 -6.72 8.16
C GLY A 98 -21.19 -6.06 8.95
N GLY A 99 -20.62 -6.71 9.96
CA GLY A 99 -19.48 -6.21 10.72
C GLY A 99 -18.22 -6.08 9.86
N ILE A 100 -17.45 -5.03 10.09
CA ILE A 100 -16.26 -4.71 9.29
C ILE A 100 -15.10 -5.63 9.64
N VAL A 101 -14.71 -6.50 8.70
CA VAL A 101 -13.55 -7.39 8.84
C VAL A 101 -12.24 -6.61 8.62
N ASN A 102 -12.25 -5.69 7.67
CA ASN A 102 -11.13 -4.80 7.34
C ASN A 102 -11.58 -3.77 6.31
N ASP A 103 -10.72 -2.80 6.04
CA ASP A 103 -10.84 -1.94 4.88
C ASP A 103 -9.63 -2.14 3.96
N ALA A 104 -9.81 -1.89 2.68
CA ALA A 104 -8.75 -2.08 1.70
C ALA A 104 -8.88 -1.14 0.51
N VAL A 105 -7.77 -0.93 -0.18
CA VAL A 105 -7.80 -0.45 -1.55
C VAL A 105 -7.76 -1.66 -2.48
N LEU A 106 -8.78 -1.81 -3.33
CA LEU A 106 -8.77 -2.75 -4.45
C LEU A 106 -8.01 -2.12 -5.60
N LEU A 107 -7.09 -2.88 -6.21
CA LEU A 107 -6.39 -2.54 -7.45
C LEU A 107 -6.82 -3.55 -8.52
N ARG A 108 -7.47 -3.11 -9.58
CA ARG A 108 -7.78 -3.99 -10.72
C ARG A 108 -6.62 -3.95 -11.71
N VAL A 109 -5.68 -4.90 -11.56
CA VAL A 109 -4.44 -4.97 -12.36
C VAL A 109 -4.68 -5.63 -13.73
N GLY A 110 -5.67 -6.51 -13.83
CA GLY A 110 -6.02 -7.22 -15.07
C GLY A 110 -7.52 -7.48 -15.17
N GLU A 111 -7.95 -8.16 -16.22
CA GLU A 111 -9.38 -8.49 -16.40
C GLU A 111 -9.89 -9.34 -15.24
N ASP A 112 -9.17 -10.41 -14.90
CA ASP A 112 -9.51 -11.36 -13.83
C ASP A 112 -8.42 -11.40 -12.76
N GLN A 113 -7.72 -10.27 -12.55
CA GLN A 113 -6.62 -10.14 -11.60
C GLN A 113 -6.77 -8.86 -10.77
N TYR A 114 -6.84 -9.05 -9.46
CA TYR A 114 -7.07 -7.99 -8.50
C TYR A 114 -6.11 -8.13 -7.33
N TRP A 115 -5.67 -6.99 -6.78
CA TRP A 115 -4.99 -6.94 -5.50
C TRP A 115 -5.86 -6.22 -4.47
N LEU A 116 -5.83 -6.72 -3.24
CA LEU A 116 -6.32 -5.99 -2.07
C LEU A 116 -5.10 -5.50 -1.29
N SER A 117 -5.07 -4.20 -0.97
CA SER A 117 -4.12 -3.55 -0.07
C SER A 117 -4.84 -3.24 1.23
N PRO A 118 -4.83 -4.16 2.24
CA PRO A 118 -5.64 -4.04 3.44
C PRO A 118 -4.93 -3.27 4.56
N GLY A 119 -5.71 -2.82 5.54
CA GLY A 119 -5.22 -2.44 6.86
C GLY A 119 -4.69 -3.62 7.68
N ASP A 120 -4.41 -3.41 8.97
CA ASP A 120 -3.92 -4.47 9.87
C ASP A 120 -4.97 -5.58 10.05
N GLY A 121 -4.56 -6.84 9.97
CA GLY A 121 -5.43 -7.99 10.18
C GLY A 121 -5.19 -9.14 9.21
N ASP A 122 -5.82 -10.28 9.47
CA ASP A 122 -5.62 -11.54 8.72
C ASP A 122 -6.57 -11.66 7.52
N VAL A 123 -6.64 -10.62 6.67
CA VAL A 123 -7.54 -10.58 5.50
C VAL A 123 -7.28 -11.73 4.53
N LEU A 124 -6.01 -12.12 4.35
CA LEU A 124 -5.66 -13.28 3.52
C LEU A 124 -6.35 -14.56 4.04
N MET A 125 -6.31 -14.79 5.34
CA MET A 125 -6.96 -15.98 5.94
C MET A 125 -8.48 -15.91 5.80
N TRP A 126 -9.07 -14.72 6.00
CA TRP A 126 -10.50 -14.50 5.79
C TRP A 126 -10.90 -14.77 4.35
N ALA A 127 -10.27 -14.13 3.39
CA ALA A 127 -10.58 -14.31 1.96
C ALA A 127 -10.39 -15.76 1.51
N SER A 128 -9.28 -16.41 1.93
CA SER A 128 -9.03 -17.82 1.63
C SER A 128 -10.11 -18.75 2.22
N GLY A 129 -10.52 -18.48 3.47
CA GLY A 129 -11.58 -19.26 4.13
C GLY A 129 -12.94 -19.12 3.44
N VAL A 130 -13.27 -17.92 2.97
CA VAL A 130 -14.48 -17.67 2.18
C VAL A 130 -14.37 -18.34 0.80
N ALA A 131 -13.23 -18.27 0.13
CA ALA A 131 -13.02 -18.86 -1.19
C ALA A 131 -13.23 -20.38 -1.20
N VAL A 132 -12.72 -21.10 -0.20
CA VAL A 132 -12.86 -22.58 -0.08
C VAL A 132 -14.30 -23.04 -0.15
N ASN A 133 -15.25 -22.28 0.39
CA ASN A 133 -16.65 -22.65 0.47
C ASN A 133 -17.55 -21.89 -0.54
N SER A 134 -16.98 -21.04 -1.38
CA SER A 134 -17.72 -20.20 -2.32
C SER A 134 -18.26 -20.97 -3.53
N GLY A 135 -17.62 -22.08 -3.89
CA GLY A 135 -17.88 -22.80 -5.14
C GLY A 135 -17.46 -22.03 -6.38
N MET A 136 -16.63 -20.98 -6.24
CA MET A 136 -16.11 -20.14 -7.32
C MET A 136 -14.73 -20.61 -7.76
N ASP A 137 -14.42 -20.44 -9.03
CA ASP A 137 -13.11 -20.72 -9.61
C ASP A 137 -12.19 -19.50 -9.41
N VAL A 138 -11.57 -19.44 -8.23
CA VAL A 138 -10.67 -18.34 -7.82
C VAL A 138 -9.46 -18.89 -7.07
N GLU A 139 -8.34 -18.22 -7.27
CA GLU A 139 -7.15 -18.37 -6.43
C GLU A 139 -6.98 -17.13 -5.55
N VAL A 140 -6.62 -17.33 -4.28
CA VAL A 140 -6.39 -16.27 -3.29
C VAL A 140 -5.04 -16.52 -2.63
N PHE A 141 -4.08 -15.64 -2.83
CA PHE A 141 -2.72 -15.81 -2.30
C PHE A 141 -2.02 -14.47 -2.08
N GLU A 142 -0.88 -14.51 -1.40
CA GLU A 142 0.01 -13.36 -1.23
C GLU A 142 1.05 -13.36 -2.36
N PRO A 143 1.04 -12.36 -3.27
CA PRO A 143 2.03 -12.24 -4.33
C PRO A 143 3.35 -11.66 -3.80
N ASP A 144 4.44 -11.79 -4.57
CA ASP A 144 5.68 -11.05 -4.31
C ASP A 144 5.53 -9.58 -4.73
N VAL A 145 4.80 -8.83 -3.89
CA VAL A 145 4.50 -7.41 -4.12
C VAL A 145 4.67 -6.63 -2.82
N SER A 146 5.47 -5.58 -2.88
CA SER A 146 5.80 -4.76 -1.71
C SER A 146 5.63 -3.27 -2.03
N PRO A 147 4.69 -2.55 -1.39
CA PRO A 147 4.45 -1.15 -1.64
C PRO A 147 5.41 -0.22 -0.89
N LEU A 148 5.81 0.85 -1.59
CA LEU A 148 6.34 2.10 -1.03
C LEU A 148 5.30 3.20 -1.24
N GLN A 149 5.12 4.10 -0.29
CA GLN A 149 4.34 5.32 -0.45
C GLN A 149 5.27 6.52 -0.63
N LEU A 150 5.10 7.24 -1.73
CA LEU A 150 5.75 8.52 -2.05
C LEU A 150 4.71 9.62 -1.87
N GLN A 151 4.77 10.38 -0.77
CA GLN A 151 3.68 11.24 -0.33
C GLN A 151 4.16 12.66 -0.05
N GLY A 152 3.35 13.66 -0.41
CA GLY A 152 3.59 15.07 -0.14
C GLY A 152 3.42 15.95 -1.39
N PRO A 153 3.36 17.28 -1.25
CA PRO A 153 3.09 18.21 -2.35
C PRO A 153 4.13 18.17 -3.46
N LYS A 154 5.36 17.71 -3.17
CA LYS A 154 6.42 17.55 -4.17
C LYS A 154 6.54 16.14 -4.74
N ALA A 155 5.72 15.19 -4.31
CA ALA A 155 5.70 13.82 -4.85
C ALA A 155 5.50 13.78 -6.38
N PRO A 156 4.67 14.63 -7.02
CA PRO A 156 4.53 14.63 -8.47
C PRO A 156 5.82 14.96 -9.23
N TYR A 157 6.70 15.78 -8.68
CA TYR A 157 7.97 16.09 -9.31
C TYR A 157 8.92 14.88 -9.28
N VAL A 158 8.99 14.19 -8.14
CA VAL A 158 9.77 12.95 -8.01
C VAL A 158 9.20 11.87 -8.94
N ALA A 159 7.88 11.72 -8.99
CA ALA A 159 7.23 10.74 -9.88
C ALA A 159 7.51 11.03 -11.36
N ARG A 160 7.54 12.32 -11.75
CA ARG A 160 7.92 12.72 -13.12
C ARG A 160 9.37 12.34 -13.43
N ASP A 161 10.29 12.60 -12.52
CA ASP A 161 11.71 12.29 -12.72
C ASP A 161 11.99 10.79 -12.78
N LEU A 162 11.15 9.97 -12.12
CA LEU A 162 11.25 8.51 -12.16
C LEU A 162 10.57 7.88 -13.37
N PHE A 163 9.37 8.35 -13.70
CA PHE A 163 8.45 7.67 -14.60
C PHE A 163 8.06 8.48 -15.84
N GLY A 164 8.34 9.79 -15.85
CA GLY A 164 7.92 10.70 -16.92
C GLY A 164 6.53 11.32 -16.68
N ASP A 165 6.07 12.10 -17.66
CA ASP A 165 4.87 12.94 -17.53
C ASP A 165 3.59 12.15 -17.28
N TRP A 166 3.50 10.90 -17.78
CA TRP A 166 2.32 10.06 -17.57
C TRP A 166 1.98 9.85 -16.08
N ALA A 167 2.98 9.83 -15.20
CA ALA A 167 2.75 9.67 -13.76
C ALA A 167 2.03 10.88 -13.18
N VAL A 168 2.37 12.09 -13.63
CA VAL A 168 1.73 13.33 -13.18
C VAL A 168 0.32 13.47 -13.76
N GLU A 169 0.11 13.01 -15.00
CA GLU A 169 -1.20 13.04 -15.70
C GLU A 169 -2.15 11.95 -15.20
N MET A 170 -1.64 10.95 -14.45
CA MET A 170 -2.45 9.86 -13.91
C MET A 170 -3.55 10.42 -13.01
N LYS A 171 -4.79 9.95 -13.23
CA LYS A 171 -5.94 10.34 -12.40
C LYS A 171 -5.85 9.70 -11.01
N TYR A 172 -6.41 10.35 -10.02
CA TYR A 172 -6.55 9.82 -8.67
C TYR A 172 -7.32 8.49 -8.70
N TYR A 173 -6.84 7.49 -7.95
CA TYR A 173 -7.32 6.10 -7.96
C TYR A 173 -7.16 5.37 -9.31
N TRP A 174 -6.12 5.71 -10.06
CA TRP A 174 -5.68 4.94 -11.23
C TRP A 174 -4.31 4.33 -10.97
N LEU A 175 -4.01 3.27 -11.70
CA LEU A 175 -2.73 2.57 -11.65
C LEU A 175 -2.19 2.31 -13.06
N LYS A 176 -0.89 2.07 -13.13
CA LYS A 176 -0.22 1.64 -14.37
C LYS A 176 0.91 0.68 -14.05
N GLU A 177 0.96 -0.42 -14.76
CA GLU A 177 2.10 -1.32 -14.78
C GLU A 177 3.26 -0.69 -15.57
N THR A 178 4.47 -0.79 -15.06
CA THR A 178 5.66 -0.16 -15.64
C THR A 178 6.94 -0.85 -15.19
N THR A 179 8.08 -0.38 -15.69
CA THR A 179 9.40 -0.76 -15.20
C THR A 179 10.24 0.49 -14.93
N LEU A 180 11.13 0.43 -13.96
CA LEU A 180 12.13 1.46 -13.68
C LEU A 180 13.51 0.79 -13.65
N ASP A 181 14.39 1.14 -14.59
CA ASP A 181 15.72 0.54 -14.70
C ASP A 181 15.71 -1.01 -14.71
N GLY A 182 14.67 -1.61 -15.32
CA GLY A 182 14.43 -3.05 -15.37
C GLY A 182 13.72 -3.63 -14.15
N ILE A 183 13.42 -2.84 -13.13
CA ILE A 183 12.66 -3.26 -11.95
C ILE A 183 11.17 -3.30 -12.29
N PRO A 184 10.46 -4.44 -12.14
CA PRO A 184 9.05 -4.54 -12.45
C PRO A 184 8.20 -3.88 -11.36
N LEU A 185 7.31 -2.98 -11.76
CA LEU A 185 6.51 -2.16 -10.85
C LEU A 185 5.06 -2.04 -11.32
N VAL A 186 4.17 -1.78 -10.36
CA VAL A 186 2.90 -1.11 -10.56
C VAL A 186 2.97 0.22 -9.82
N VAL A 187 2.51 1.29 -10.44
CA VAL A 187 2.42 2.61 -9.80
C VAL A 187 0.97 3.03 -9.77
N SER A 188 0.45 3.41 -8.62
CA SER A 188 -0.89 3.99 -8.48
C SER A 188 -0.83 5.41 -7.96
N ARG A 189 -1.86 6.19 -8.27
CA ARG A 189 -2.06 7.50 -7.67
C ARG A 189 -3.00 7.39 -6.48
N THR A 190 -2.50 6.79 -5.43
CA THR A 190 -3.16 6.52 -4.16
C THR A 190 -2.21 6.86 -3.01
N GLY A 191 -2.66 6.70 -1.78
CA GLY A 191 -1.88 6.88 -0.57
C GLY A 191 -2.76 7.14 0.64
N TRP A 192 -2.19 6.92 1.82
CA TRP A 192 -2.87 7.10 3.10
C TRP A 192 -2.23 8.26 3.90
N SER A 193 -2.19 9.45 3.29
CA SER A 193 -1.55 10.63 3.91
C SER A 193 -2.39 11.91 3.88
N GLY A 194 -3.49 11.90 3.11
CA GLY A 194 -4.25 13.13 2.82
C GLY A 194 -3.48 14.16 1.99
N GLU A 195 -2.27 13.83 1.52
CA GLU A 195 -1.47 14.62 0.59
C GLU A 195 -1.50 14.01 -0.83
N LEU A 196 -0.97 14.76 -1.79
CA LEU A 196 -0.69 14.20 -3.11
C LEU A 196 0.33 13.08 -2.99
N GLY A 197 0.06 11.94 -3.63
CA GLY A 197 0.96 10.83 -3.51
C GLY A 197 0.78 9.74 -4.54
N TYR A 198 1.73 8.83 -4.47
CA TYR A 198 1.80 7.63 -5.29
C TYR A 198 2.16 6.45 -4.41
N GLU A 199 1.66 5.29 -4.78
CA GLU A 199 2.13 4.01 -4.25
C GLU A 199 2.89 3.28 -5.36
N ILE A 200 4.08 2.80 -5.01
CA ILE A 200 5.00 2.12 -5.93
C ILE A 200 5.11 0.68 -5.45
N TYR A 201 4.43 -0.22 -6.14
CA TYR A 201 4.38 -1.64 -5.82
C TYR A 201 5.53 -2.36 -6.52
N LEU A 202 6.52 -2.76 -5.76
CA LEU A 202 7.63 -3.59 -6.22
C LEU A 202 7.14 -5.02 -6.45
N ARG A 203 7.37 -5.59 -7.63
CA ARG A 203 6.94 -6.95 -8.02
C ARG A 203 8.05 -8.00 -8.00
N ASP A 204 9.19 -7.68 -7.36
CA ASP A 204 10.29 -8.60 -7.17
C ASP A 204 11.13 -8.11 -5.98
N HIS A 205 11.02 -8.78 -4.83
CA HIS A 205 11.67 -8.38 -3.59
C HIS A 205 13.19 -8.22 -3.68
N ARG A 206 13.84 -8.85 -4.68
CA ARG A 206 15.30 -8.76 -4.88
C ARG A 206 15.77 -7.34 -5.20
N PHE A 207 14.89 -6.50 -5.71
CA PHE A 207 15.19 -5.11 -6.08
C PHE A 207 14.85 -4.09 -4.99
N GLY A 208 14.53 -4.50 -3.77
CA GLY A 208 14.09 -3.59 -2.72
C GLY A 208 15.07 -2.45 -2.45
N ASP A 209 16.32 -2.78 -2.15
CA ASP A 209 17.36 -1.77 -1.92
C ASP A 209 17.57 -0.85 -3.14
N GLN A 210 17.59 -1.42 -4.34
CA GLN A 210 17.79 -0.64 -5.57
C GLN A 210 16.64 0.35 -5.80
N LEU A 211 15.40 -0.09 -5.62
CA LEU A 211 14.24 0.79 -5.78
C LEU A 211 14.24 1.92 -4.75
N TRP A 212 14.49 1.58 -3.46
CA TRP A 212 14.57 2.59 -2.40
C TRP A 212 15.59 3.68 -2.73
N GLU A 213 16.83 3.28 -3.03
CA GLU A 213 17.91 4.22 -3.36
C GLU A 213 17.58 5.07 -4.60
N ARG A 214 16.94 4.46 -5.60
CA ARG A 214 16.57 5.16 -6.84
C ARG A 214 15.51 6.23 -6.58
N VAL A 215 14.51 5.95 -5.74
CA VAL A 215 13.49 6.92 -5.35
C VAL A 215 14.10 8.04 -4.50
N MET A 216 14.88 7.67 -3.48
CA MET A 216 15.56 8.65 -2.62
C MET A 216 16.48 9.56 -3.40
N GLN A 217 17.20 9.03 -4.41
CA GLN A 217 18.04 9.83 -5.27
C GLN A 217 17.26 10.83 -6.13
N ALA A 218 16.18 10.41 -6.74
CA ALA A 218 15.32 11.29 -7.55
C ALA A 218 14.66 12.38 -6.69
N GLY A 219 14.36 12.06 -5.43
CA GLY A 219 13.74 13.00 -4.50
C GLY A 219 14.67 14.04 -3.88
N LYS A 220 16.01 13.89 -3.99
CA LYS A 220 16.97 14.84 -3.38
C LYS A 220 16.72 16.31 -3.72
N PRO A 221 16.46 16.69 -5.00
CA PRO A 221 16.19 18.10 -5.34
C PRO A 221 14.92 18.65 -4.69
N TYR A 222 14.04 17.78 -4.19
CA TYR A 222 12.73 18.11 -3.65
C TYR A 222 12.65 17.94 -2.13
N ASN A 223 13.80 17.78 -1.46
CA ASN A 223 13.92 17.56 -0.01
C ASN A 223 13.22 16.27 0.47
N ILE A 224 13.31 15.17 -0.29
CA ILE A 224 12.75 13.90 0.15
C ILE A 224 13.35 13.46 1.48
N ALA A 225 12.48 13.03 2.38
CA ALA A 225 12.87 12.42 3.65
C ALA A 225 12.22 11.03 3.80
N PRO A 226 12.93 10.06 4.41
CA PRO A 226 12.25 8.84 4.86
C PRO A 226 11.36 9.21 6.05
N ALA A 227 10.16 8.67 6.08
CA ALA A 227 9.21 8.89 7.17
C ALA A 227 8.35 7.63 7.41
N ALA A 228 7.55 7.67 8.44
CA ALA A 228 6.57 6.64 8.77
C ALA A 228 5.15 7.19 8.61
N PRO A 229 4.11 6.31 8.51
CA PRO A 229 2.72 6.74 8.57
C PRO A 229 2.47 7.66 9.75
N ASN A 230 1.92 8.85 9.48
CA ASN A 230 1.86 9.93 10.48
C ASN A 230 0.45 10.09 11.04
N THR A 231 0.28 9.76 12.32
CA THR A 231 -1.01 9.81 13.01
C THR A 231 -1.60 11.23 13.08
N ILE A 232 -0.76 12.28 13.19
CA ILE A 232 -1.24 13.67 13.20
C ILE A 232 -1.96 13.95 11.88
N ARG A 233 -1.35 13.56 10.77
CA ARG A 233 -1.91 13.80 9.45
C ARG A 233 -3.16 12.98 9.16
N SER A 234 -3.23 11.72 9.65
CA SER A 234 -4.43 10.90 9.50
C SER A 234 -5.63 11.53 10.22
N ILE A 235 -5.44 12.06 11.43
CA ILE A 235 -6.48 12.76 12.20
C ILE A 235 -6.93 14.02 11.46
N GLU A 236 -5.99 14.86 10.97
CA GLU A 236 -6.33 16.06 10.18
C GLU A 236 -7.09 15.72 8.90
N GLY A 237 -6.70 14.64 8.22
CA GLY A 237 -7.32 14.17 7.00
C GLY A 237 -8.67 13.47 7.20
N GLY A 238 -9.06 13.20 8.46
CA GLY A 238 -10.27 12.43 8.79
C GLY A 238 -10.22 11.00 8.24
N MET A 239 -9.01 10.43 8.15
CA MET A 239 -8.81 9.07 7.63
C MET A 239 -9.01 8.07 8.76
N LEU A 240 -9.91 7.12 8.54
CA LEU A 240 -10.15 6.03 9.47
C LEU A 240 -9.04 4.98 9.35
N SER A 241 -8.72 4.35 10.47
CA SER A 241 -7.78 3.24 10.56
C SER A 241 -8.49 2.03 11.15
N TYR A 242 -8.42 0.90 10.46
CA TYR A 242 -8.95 -0.35 10.99
C TYR A 242 -8.24 -0.71 12.32
N VAL A 243 -8.98 -1.29 13.25
CA VAL A 243 -8.59 -1.58 14.64
C VAL A 243 -8.59 -0.35 15.56
N SER A 244 -8.18 0.82 15.07
CA SER A 244 -8.14 2.04 15.89
C SER A 244 -9.48 2.78 15.93
N ASP A 245 -10.11 2.94 14.76
CA ASP A 245 -11.31 3.76 14.58
C ASP A 245 -12.53 2.94 14.19
N ILE A 246 -12.33 1.82 13.49
CA ILE A 246 -13.35 0.89 13.04
C ILE A 246 -12.94 -0.55 13.34
N THR A 247 -13.91 -1.39 13.68
CA THR A 247 -13.69 -2.77 14.10
C THR A 247 -14.77 -3.71 13.55
N LEU A 248 -14.65 -4.99 13.87
CA LEU A 248 -15.67 -6.00 13.54
C LEU A 248 -17.05 -5.73 14.21
N GLN A 249 -17.09 -4.86 15.21
CA GLN A 249 -18.31 -4.52 15.95
C GLN A 249 -19.10 -3.36 15.34
N ASP A 250 -18.51 -2.68 14.36
CA ASP A 250 -19.10 -1.59 13.60
C ASP A 250 -19.73 -2.10 12.31
#